data_2116051d2968e713d8e4b66d29e3dd0c
#
_entry.id   2116051d2968e713d8e4b66d29e3dd0c
#
_cell.length_a   1.000
_cell.length_b   1.000
_cell.length_c   1.000
_cell.angle_alpha   90.00
_cell.angle_beta   90.00
_cell.angle_gamma   90.00
#
_symmetry.space_group_name_H-M   'P 1'
#
loop_
_entity.id
_entity.type
_entity.pdbx_description
1 polymer ?
#
loop_
_entity_poly.entity_id
_entity_poly.type
_entity_poly.pdbx_seq_one_letter_code
_entity_poly.pdbx_strand_id
1 'polypeptide(L)'
;MVQSNSLSGKRILVTGGAGFIGSNIVDELVKNGSETVVLDDFSTPSVTKFSQDVKVIEGSVENLDICRLATKNCDFVLHLAAVSRVGLSEDNIARCSATNIVGTQNLLLASVENNIKKLVYSASSSYYGNQESPHIESMESEFLNFYALSKATGEELCRFFSNKYGLGTIVLRYFNVYGPRLPIDGPYGLVIGNFLSRKKEGKPLIIHGDGNQRRDFVHVDDVIKANFIAAQNNIKFGIYNIGSGVNYSINELAEMFDSKLEYSDRRPGDSDITLANIDLAKKDLGWAPKVALHEGILKLISEI
;
A
#
# COMPACT_ATOMS: atom_id res chain seq x y z
N MET A 1 -21.77 6.78 -16.42
CA MET A 1 -21.42 8.00 -15.67
C MET A 1 -21.12 7.55 -14.25
N VAL A 2 -19.83 7.43 -13.87
CA VAL A 2 -19.44 7.18 -12.47
C VAL A 2 -19.81 8.46 -11.74
N GLN A 3 -20.82 8.38 -10.85
CA GLN A 3 -21.08 9.45 -9.91
C GLN A 3 -19.77 9.72 -9.17
N SER A 4 -19.30 10.96 -9.23
CA SER A 4 -18.22 11.46 -8.37
C SER A 4 -18.78 11.46 -6.94
N ASN A 5 -18.80 10.31 -6.29
CA ASN A 5 -19.01 10.25 -4.85
C ASN A 5 -17.77 10.88 -4.22
N SER A 6 -17.84 12.17 -4.07
CA SER A 6 -16.81 12.96 -3.43
C SER A 6 -16.75 12.58 -1.95
N LEU A 7 -15.55 12.26 -1.45
CA LEU A 7 -15.27 12.18 -0.01
C LEU A 7 -15.29 13.56 0.66
N SER A 8 -15.67 14.59 -0.09
CA SER A 8 -15.81 15.98 0.38
C SER A 8 -16.71 16.05 1.61
N GLY A 9 -16.28 16.79 2.61
CA GLY A 9 -16.99 16.95 3.89
C GLY A 9 -17.02 15.70 4.77
N LYS A 10 -16.33 14.59 4.36
CA LYS A 10 -16.14 13.41 5.21
C LYS A 10 -14.88 13.55 6.04
N ARG A 11 -14.94 13.07 7.28
CA ARG A 11 -13.78 13.00 8.15
C ARG A 11 -13.12 11.63 8.01
N ILE A 12 -11.86 11.61 7.58
CA ILE A 12 -11.15 10.40 7.18
C ILE A 12 -9.85 10.28 7.96
N LEU A 13 -9.66 9.16 8.64
CA LEU A 13 -8.39 8.81 9.26
C LEU A 13 -7.51 8.07 8.24
N VAL A 14 -6.27 8.53 8.10
CA VAL A 14 -5.20 7.84 7.39
C VAL A 14 -4.12 7.46 8.39
N THR A 15 -3.96 6.17 8.69
CA THR A 15 -2.82 5.71 9.49
C THR A 15 -1.64 5.42 8.58
N GLY A 16 -0.40 5.71 9.03
CA GLY A 16 0.75 5.67 8.14
C GLY A 16 0.71 6.81 7.10
N GLY A 17 0.05 7.93 7.45
CA GLY A 17 -0.16 9.06 6.54
C GLY A 17 1.11 9.82 6.20
N ALA A 18 2.19 9.70 6.97
CA ALA A 18 3.50 10.28 6.66
C ALA A 18 4.33 9.41 5.70
N GLY A 19 3.95 8.15 5.49
CA GLY A 19 4.63 7.23 4.58
C GLY A 19 4.37 7.52 3.10
N PHE A 20 5.00 6.74 2.21
CA PHE A 20 4.91 6.92 0.76
C PHE A 20 3.47 6.96 0.24
N ILE A 21 2.72 5.87 0.37
CA ILE A 21 1.35 5.79 -0.16
C ILE A 21 0.42 6.71 0.63
N GLY A 22 0.56 6.71 1.96
CA GLY A 22 -0.29 7.49 2.87
C GLY A 22 -0.23 8.98 2.59
N SER A 23 0.95 9.55 2.38
CA SER A 23 1.10 10.99 2.13
C SER A 23 0.48 11.43 0.79
N ASN A 24 0.53 10.57 -0.23
CA ASN A 24 -0.15 10.84 -1.50
C ASN A 24 -1.68 10.77 -1.34
N ILE A 25 -2.20 9.83 -0.54
CA ILE A 25 -3.63 9.76 -0.18
C ILE A 25 -4.06 11.01 0.57
N VAL A 26 -3.28 11.45 1.57
CA VAL A 26 -3.57 12.66 2.37
C VAL A 26 -3.71 13.90 1.48
N ASP A 27 -2.75 14.13 0.57
CA ASP A 27 -2.81 15.27 -0.35
C ASP A 27 -4.07 15.24 -1.22
N GLU A 28 -4.44 14.07 -1.72
CA GLU A 28 -5.62 13.96 -2.58
C GLU A 28 -6.94 14.09 -1.78
N LEU A 29 -6.98 13.64 -0.52
CA LEU A 29 -8.11 13.87 0.38
C LEU A 29 -8.31 15.37 0.66
N VAL A 30 -7.23 16.09 0.94
CA VAL A 30 -7.27 17.54 1.16
C VAL A 30 -7.77 18.28 -0.08
N LYS A 31 -7.23 17.95 -1.27
CA LYS A 31 -7.69 18.51 -2.55
C LYS A 31 -9.18 18.26 -2.80
N ASN A 32 -9.69 17.11 -2.38
CA ASN A 32 -11.11 16.76 -2.51
C ASN A 32 -12.00 17.38 -1.42
N GLY A 33 -11.47 18.19 -0.52
CA GLY A 33 -12.22 18.86 0.55
C GLY A 33 -12.69 17.93 1.67
N SER A 34 -11.93 16.86 1.94
CA SER A 34 -12.15 15.97 3.10
C SER A 34 -11.52 16.55 4.35
N GLU A 35 -12.14 16.34 5.52
CA GLU A 35 -11.50 16.58 6.80
C GLU A 35 -10.54 15.43 7.10
N THR A 36 -9.23 15.68 6.96
CA THR A 36 -8.21 14.64 7.00
C THR A 36 -7.52 14.57 8.37
N VAL A 37 -7.50 13.38 8.95
CA VAL A 37 -6.77 13.06 10.18
C VAL A 37 -5.66 12.07 9.84
N VAL A 38 -4.44 12.33 10.30
CA VAL A 38 -3.28 11.44 10.16
C VAL A 38 -2.92 10.89 11.52
N LEU A 39 -2.69 9.57 11.61
CA LEU A 39 -2.02 8.91 12.72
C LEU A 39 -0.74 8.27 12.19
N ASP A 40 0.42 8.72 12.69
CA ASP A 40 1.73 8.24 12.28
C ASP A 40 2.73 8.34 13.42
N ASP A 41 3.64 7.38 13.55
CA ASP A 41 4.73 7.40 14.54
C ASP A 41 6.02 8.03 14.00
N PHE A 42 6.00 8.45 12.73
CA PHE A 42 7.14 9.03 12.01
C PHE A 42 8.41 8.16 12.01
N SER A 43 8.28 6.86 12.19
CA SER A 43 9.42 5.94 12.18
C SER A 43 10.08 5.82 10.80
N THR A 44 9.29 5.95 9.71
CA THR A 44 9.78 5.90 8.32
C THR A 44 9.03 6.88 7.41
N PRO A 45 9.10 8.20 7.69
CA PRO A 45 8.29 9.17 6.97
C PRO A 45 8.84 9.45 5.57
N SER A 46 7.95 9.58 4.58
CA SER A 46 8.25 10.20 3.27
C SER A 46 7.99 11.71 3.29
N VAL A 47 7.17 12.17 4.24
CA VAL A 47 6.92 13.59 4.52
C VAL A 47 6.93 13.83 6.02
N THR A 48 7.42 15.01 6.43
CA THR A 48 7.47 15.43 7.84
C THR A 48 6.55 16.61 8.14
N LYS A 49 5.92 17.18 7.10
CA LYS A 49 5.01 18.34 7.22
C LYS A 49 3.78 18.11 6.36
N PHE A 50 2.64 18.50 6.89
CA PHE A 50 1.35 18.48 6.22
C PHE A 50 0.80 19.90 6.06
N SER A 51 -0.22 20.07 5.21
CA SER A 51 -0.97 21.31 5.14
C SER A 51 -1.64 21.61 6.50
N GLN A 52 -1.98 22.89 6.76
CA GLN A 52 -2.65 23.29 8.01
C GLN A 52 -4.05 22.67 8.15
N ASP A 53 -4.64 22.18 7.07
CA ASP A 53 -5.95 21.54 7.04
C ASP A 53 -5.94 20.09 7.51
N VAL A 54 -4.74 19.52 7.74
CA VAL A 54 -4.56 18.13 8.19
C VAL A 54 -4.36 18.10 9.70
N LYS A 55 -5.23 17.37 10.40
CA LYS A 55 -5.03 17.08 11.82
C LYS A 55 -4.05 15.93 11.98
N VAL A 56 -2.86 16.20 12.51
CA VAL A 56 -1.84 15.18 12.78
C VAL A 56 -1.92 14.74 14.24
N ILE A 57 -1.92 13.41 14.43
CA ILE A 57 -1.77 12.76 15.74
C ILE A 57 -0.48 11.94 15.64
N GLU A 58 0.57 12.39 16.33
CA GLU A 58 1.80 11.63 16.45
C GLU A 58 1.62 10.48 17.44
N GLY A 59 1.83 9.24 16.97
CA GLY A 59 1.70 8.05 17.78
C GLY A 59 1.59 6.76 16.97
N SER A 60 1.64 5.65 17.69
CA SER A 60 1.62 4.31 17.10
C SER A 60 0.22 3.68 17.18
N VAL A 61 -0.15 2.92 16.14
CA VAL A 61 -1.33 2.04 16.16
C VAL A 61 -1.24 0.93 17.22
N GLU A 62 -0.06 0.68 17.76
CA GLU A 62 0.15 -0.27 18.85
C GLU A 62 -0.53 0.17 20.15
N ASN A 63 -0.83 1.47 20.28
CA ASN A 63 -1.53 2.02 21.42
C ASN A 63 -3.04 2.17 21.14
N LEU A 64 -3.86 1.36 21.81
CA LEU A 64 -5.30 1.35 21.63
C LEU A 64 -5.97 2.70 21.95
N ASP A 65 -5.50 3.42 22.97
CA ASP A 65 -6.10 4.71 23.35
C ASP A 65 -5.80 5.80 22.31
N ILE A 66 -4.64 5.74 21.66
CA ILE A 66 -4.32 6.59 20.52
C ILE A 66 -5.21 6.23 19.32
N CYS A 67 -5.45 4.95 19.04
CA CYS A 67 -6.38 4.51 18.00
C CYS A 67 -7.81 5.02 18.27
N ARG A 68 -8.27 4.96 19.52
CA ARG A 68 -9.59 5.51 19.95
C ARG A 68 -9.68 7.01 19.72
N LEU A 69 -8.62 7.75 20.07
CA LEU A 69 -8.54 9.20 19.83
C LEU A 69 -8.57 9.53 18.35
N ALA A 70 -7.79 8.80 17.54
CA ALA A 70 -7.64 9.04 16.11
C ALA A 70 -8.93 8.74 15.32
N THR A 71 -9.64 7.67 15.67
CA THR A 71 -10.90 7.28 15.01
C THR A 71 -12.10 8.12 15.43
N LYS A 72 -11.99 8.95 16.49
CA LYS A 72 -13.11 9.73 17.03
C LYS A 72 -13.71 10.67 15.98
N ASN A 73 -15.02 10.53 15.75
CA ASN A 73 -15.81 11.29 14.79
C ASN A 73 -15.36 11.10 13.32
N CYS A 74 -14.59 10.08 13.00
CA CYS A 74 -14.27 9.76 11.62
C CYS A 74 -15.41 8.97 10.95
N ASP A 75 -15.61 9.21 9.64
CA ASP A 75 -16.52 8.40 8.83
C ASP A 75 -15.84 7.13 8.34
N PHE A 76 -14.57 7.26 7.93
CA PHE A 76 -13.79 6.20 7.28
C PHE A 76 -12.37 6.13 7.85
N VAL A 77 -11.78 4.94 7.74
CA VAL A 77 -10.39 4.69 8.08
C VAL A 77 -9.68 4.08 6.87
N LEU A 78 -8.55 4.67 6.46
CA LEU A 78 -7.61 4.10 5.51
C LEU A 78 -6.38 3.65 6.29
N HIS A 79 -6.22 2.33 6.43
CA HIS A 79 -5.19 1.77 7.30
C HIS A 79 -3.96 1.35 6.52
N LEU A 80 -2.91 2.21 6.54
CA LEU A 80 -1.64 1.98 5.85
C LEU A 80 -0.45 1.81 6.81
N ALA A 81 -0.59 2.18 8.09
CA ALA A 81 0.47 2.00 9.08
C ALA A 81 0.92 0.53 9.14
N ALA A 82 2.19 0.29 8.89
CA ALA A 82 2.78 -1.05 8.91
C ALA A 82 4.32 -0.97 8.89
N VAL A 83 4.96 -1.98 9.43
CA VAL A 83 6.32 -2.36 9.03
C VAL A 83 6.20 -2.98 7.64
N SER A 84 6.53 -2.22 6.58
CA SER A 84 6.13 -2.49 5.19
C SER A 84 7.22 -3.14 4.34
N ARG A 85 8.36 -3.49 4.92
CA ARG A 85 9.52 -4.06 4.20
C ARG A 85 9.87 -5.43 4.73
N VAL A 86 10.05 -6.40 3.82
CA VAL A 86 10.41 -7.78 4.16
C VAL A 86 11.65 -7.80 5.06
N GLY A 87 12.76 -7.16 4.67
CA GLY A 87 13.96 -7.16 5.48
C GLY A 87 13.75 -6.62 6.90
N LEU A 88 13.05 -5.47 7.04
CA LEU A 88 12.75 -4.91 8.37
C LEU A 88 11.86 -5.82 9.21
N SER A 89 10.97 -6.59 8.57
CA SER A 89 10.09 -7.54 9.27
C SER A 89 10.86 -8.76 9.79
N GLU A 90 11.84 -9.24 9.03
CA GLU A 90 12.71 -10.34 9.44
C GLU A 90 13.71 -9.90 10.51
N ASP A 91 14.27 -8.70 10.39
CA ASP A 91 15.22 -8.13 11.37
C ASP A 91 14.55 -7.92 12.75
N ASN A 92 13.22 -7.65 12.78
CA ASN A 92 12.50 -7.43 14.03
C ASN A 92 11.05 -7.92 13.96
N ILE A 93 10.87 -9.23 14.07
CA ILE A 93 9.57 -9.91 14.05
C ILE A 93 8.63 -9.36 15.15
N ALA A 94 9.15 -9.09 16.34
CA ALA A 94 8.35 -8.58 17.46
C ALA A 94 7.73 -7.21 17.13
N ARG A 95 8.51 -6.28 16.56
CA ARG A 95 8.01 -4.99 16.10
C ARG A 95 7.00 -5.14 14.97
N CYS A 96 7.32 -5.99 13.99
CA CYS A 96 6.41 -6.26 12.89
C CYS A 96 5.07 -6.83 13.40
N SER A 97 5.10 -7.76 14.34
CA SER A 97 3.89 -8.31 14.98
C SER A 97 3.11 -7.24 15.74
N ALA A 98 3.79 -6.43 16.55
CA ALA A 98 3.15 -5.37 17.33
C ALA A 98 2.46 -4.35 16.43
N THR A 99 3.11 -3.88 15.37
CA THR A 99 2.54 -2.89 14.46
C THR A 99 1.49 -3.50 13.52
N ASN A 100 1.84 -4.58 12.79
CA ASN A 100 0.99 -5.09 11.70
C ASN A 100 -0.19 -5.92 12.19
N ILE A 101 -0.04 -6.65 13.31
CA ILE A 101 -1.09 -7.53 13.83
C ILE A 101 -1.83 -6.84 14.97
N VAL A 102 -1.14 -6.52 16.07
CA VAL A 102 -1.77 -5.89 17.24
C VAL A 102 -2.28 -4.49 16.90
N GLY A 103 -1.50 -3.69 16.14
CA GLY A 103 -1.93 -2.37 15.68
C GLY A 103 -3.19 -2.42 14.81
N THR A 104 -3.27 -3.38 13.88
CA THR A 104 -4.48 -3.61 13.07
C THR A 104 -5.67 -4.00 13.95
N GLN A 105 -5.47 -4.92 14.91
CA GLN A 105 -6.51 -5.30 15.88
C GLN A 105 -7.01 -4.08 16.68
N ASN A 106 -6.11 -3.27 17.22
CA ASN A 106 -6.45 -2.08 17.98
C ASN A 106 -7.28 -1.09 17.15
N LEU A 107 -6.87 -0.87 15.90
CA LEU A 107 -7.57 0.05 15.01
C LEU A 107 -8.97 -0.46 14.64
N LEU A 108 -9.11 -1.76 14.39
CA LEU A 108 -10.41 -2.38 14.14
C LEU A 108 -11.34 -2.26 15.37
N LEU A 109 -10.81 -2.52 16.57
CA LEU A 109 -11.56 -2.38 17.82
C LEU A 109 -12.01 -0.93 18.04
N ALA A 110 -11.10 0.04 17.92
CA ALA A 110 -11.41 1.46 18.02
C ALA A 110 -12.43 1.90 16.94
N SER A 111 -12.37 1.30 15.75
CA SER A 111 -13.31 1.58 14.65
C SER A 111 -14.73 1.10 15.00
N VAL A 112 -14.88 -0.04 15.64
CA VAL A 112 -16.18 -0.54 16.13
C VAL A 112 -16.71 0.38 17.22
N GLU A 113 -15.89 0.70 18.23
CA GLU A 113 -16.25 1.56 19.36
C GLU A 113 -16.70 2.98 18.92
N ASN A 114 -16.09 3.52 17.88
CA ASN A 114 -16.38 4.86 17.34
C ASN A 114 -17.35 4.84 16.14
N ASN A 115 -18.01 3.71 15.86
CA ASN A 115 -19.01 3.56 14.78
C ASN A 115 -18.50 3.96 13.39
N ILE A 116 -17.25 3.63 13.07
CA ILE A 116 -16.70 3.84 11.73
C ILE A 116 -17.53 3.09 10.69
N LYS A 117 -17.88 3.77 9.60
CA LYS A 117 -18.70 3.18 8.52
C LYS A 117 -17.95 2.11 7.76
N LYS A 118 -16.66 2.39 7.46
CA LYS A 118 -15.79 1.46 6.74
C LYS A 118 -14.32 1.68 7.04
N LEU A 119 -13.58 0.56 7.13
CA LEU A 119 -12.13 0.54 7.19
C LEU A 119 -11.61 -0.12 5.91
N VAL A 120 -10.70 0.56 5.21
CA VAL A 120 -9.94 0.02 4.08
C VAL A 120 -8.56 -0.40 4.58
N TYR A 121 -8.25 -1.68 4.45
CA TYR A 121 -6.98 -2.27 4.89
C TYR A 121 -6.02 -2.43 3.73
N SER A 122 -4.84 -1.86 3.85
CA SER A 122 -3.75 -2.02 2.89
C SER A 122 -3.02 -3.34 3.12
N ALA A 123 -3.40 -4.35 2.36
CA ALA A 123 -2.77 -5.66 2.32
C ALA A 123 -1.64 -5.71 1.27
N SER A 124 -1.16 -6.90 0.92
CA SER A 124 -0.01 -7.06 0.05
C SER A 124 -0.13 -8.29 -0.85
N SER A 125 0.35 -8.18 -2.08
CA SER A 125 0.54 -9.31 -3.01
C SER A 125 1.57 -10.34 -2.51
N SER A 126 2.36 -10.03 -1.48
CA SER A 126 3.22 -11.01 -0.81
C SER A 126 2.45 -12.19 -0.20
N TYR A 127 1.13 -12.07 -0.09
CA TYR A 127 0.20 -13.15 0.24
C TYR A 127 0.38 -14.39 -0.63
N TYR A 128 0.69 -14.21 -1.91
CA TYR A 128 0.70 -15.28 -2.91
C TYR A 128 2.02 -16.07 -2.98
N GLY A 129 3.11 -15.53 -2.44
CA GLY A 129 4.42 -16.20 -2.50
C GLY A 129 4.89 -16.46 -3.93
N ASN A 130 5.22 -17.71 -4.24
CA ASN A 130 5.66 -18.18 -5.55
C ASN A 130 4.58 -18.95 -6.33
N GLN A 131 3.32 -18.83 -5.94
CA GLN A 131 2.23 -19.50 -6.65
C GLN A 131 2.18 -19.07 -8.12
N GLU A 132 1.59 -19.93 -8.95
CA GLU A 132 1.44 -19.68 -10.39
C GLU A 132 0.60 -18.40 -10.65
N SER A 133 1.09 -17.55 -11.55
CA SER A 133 0.42 -16.32 -11.96
C SER A 133 -0.48 -16.55 -13.20
N PRO A 134 -1.53 -15.73 -13.42
CA PRO A 134 -1.95 -14.56 -12.67
C PRO A 134 -2.60 -14.90 -11.33
N HIS A 135 -2.29 -14.10 -10.29
CA HIS A 135 -2.81 -14.29 -8.95
C HIS A 135 -4.27 -13.85 -8.85
N ILE A 136 -5.13 -14.72 -8.34
CA ILE A 136 -6.54 -14.43 -8.05
C ILE A 136 -6.80 -14.44 -6.54
N GLU A 137 -7.81 -13.68 -6.07
CA GLU A 137 -8.06 -13.45 -4.65
C GLU A 137 -8.46 -14.73 -3.89
N SER A 138 -8.98 -15.74 -4.59
CA SER A 138 -9.38 -17.04 -4.01
C SER A 138 -8.23 -18.03 -3.80
N MET A 139 -7.01 -17.72 -4.24
CA MET A 139 -5.83 -18.55 -3.97
C MET A 139 -5.56 -18.65 -2.48
N GLU A 140 -5.04 -19.79 -2.05
CA GLU A 140 -4.51 -19.96 -0.69
C GLU A 140 -3.25 -19.11 -0.51
N SER A 141 -2.88 -18.86 0.74
CA SER A 141 -1.66 -18.10 1.03
C SER A 141 -0.42 -18.95 0.96
N GLU A 142 0.69 -18.38 0.49
CA GLU A 142 2.03 -18.94 0.58
C GLU A 142 2.98 -17.89 1.17
N PHE A 143 3.38 -18.08 2.42
CA PHE A 143 4.18 -17.08 3.13
C PHE A 143 5.67 -17.35 2.98
N LEU A 144 6.36 -16.53 2.18
CA LEU A 144 7.82 -16.59 2.03
C LEU A 144 8.56 -15.85 3.15
N ASN A 145 7.86 -15.02 3.94
CA ASN A 145 8.44 -14.19 4.99
C ASN A 145 7.38 -13.77 6.02
N PHE A 146 7.85 -13.25 7.16
CA PHE A 146 6.96 -12.82 8.25
C PHE A 146 6.08 -11.63 7.89
N TYR A 147 6.56 -10.73 7.01
CA TYR A 147 5.73 -9.63 6.51
C TYR A 147 4.45 -10.16 5.81
N ALA A 148 4.59 -11.15 4.92
CA ALA A 148 3.46 -11.76 4.23
C ALA A 148 2.44 -12.35 5.21
N LEU A 149 2.92 -13.14 6.20
CA LEU A 149 2.09 -13.69 7.27
C LEU A 149 1.38 -12.58 8.06
N SER A 150 2.09 -11.51 8.45
CA SER A 150 1.52 -10.43 9.24
C SER A 150 0.40 -9.69 8.49
N LYS A 151 0.58 -9.48 7.17
CA LYS A 151 -0.44 -8.83 6.33
C LYS A 151 -1.66 -9.72 6.12
N ALA A 152 -1.47 -11.03 5.90
CA ALA A 152 -2.57 -11.99 5.80
C ALA A 152 -3.34 -12.12 7.12
N THR A 153 -2.66 -12.08 8.27
CA THR A 153 -3.33 -12.06 9.58
C THR A 153 -4.23 -10.81 9.71
N GLY A 154 -3.79 -9.66 9.23
CA GLY A 154 -4.61 -8.43 9.18
C GLY A 154 -5.87 -8.59 8.30
N GLU A 155 -5.80 -9.32 7.18
CA GLU A 155 -6.97 -9.65 6.34
C GLU A 155 -8.00 -10.48 7.11
N GLU A 156 -7.54 -11.50 7.85
CA GLU A 156 -8.42 -12.33 8.66
C GLU A 156 -9.03 -11.57 9.85
N LEU A 157 -8.29 -10.65 10.46
CA LEU A 157 -8.85 -9.74 11.46
C LEU A 157 -9.96 -8.87 10.83
N CYS A 158 -9.75 -8.30 9.64
CA CYS A 158 -10.78 -7.53 8.93
C CYS A 158 -12.03 -8.38 8.66
N ARG A 159 -11.87 -9.61 8.20
CA ARG A 159 -12.97 -10.58 7.98
C ARG A 159 -13.73 -10.85 9.27
N PHE A 160 -13.01 -11.14 10.36
CA PHE A 160 -13.61 -11.42 11.65
C PHE A 160 -14.43 -10.23 12.17
N PHE A 161 -13.87 -9.01 12.12
CA PHE A 161 -14.55 -7.81 12.61
C PHE A 161 -15.78 -7.45 11.75
N SER A 162 -15.70 -7.66 10.44
CA SER A 162 -16.86 -7.49 9.56
C SER A 162 -18.00 -8.45 9.90
N ASN A 163 -17.68 -9.73 10.05
CA ASN A 163 -18.68 -10.76 10.34
C ASN A 163 -19.27 -10.64 11.76
N LYS A 164 -18.43 -10.34 12.75
CA LYS A 164 -18.82 -10.34 14.17
C LYS A 164 -19.48 -9.04 14.61
N TYR A 165 -18.95 -7.91 14.14
CA TYR A 165 -19.35 -6.58 14.63
C TYR A 165 -20.04 -5.74 13.55
N GLY A 166 -20.14 -6.23 12.32
CA GLY A 166 -20.79 -5.51 11.22
C GLY A 166 -19.99 -4.31 10.68
N LEU A 167 -18.72 -4.15 11.09
CA LEU A 167 -17.85 -3.11 10.55
C LEU A 167 -17.61 -3.38 9.06
N GLY A 168 -17.89 -2.41 8.20
CA GLY A 168 -17.51 -2.51 6.79
C GLY A 168 -15.99 -2.58 6.66
N THR A 169 -15.44 -3.64 6.03
CA THR A 169 -14.00 -3.76 5.81
C THR A 169 -13.70 -4.19 4.38
N ILE A 170 -12.85 -3.44 3.70
CA ILE A 170 -12.33 -3.78 2.37
C ILE A 170 -10.83 -3.97 2.46
N VAL A 171 -10.36 -5.07 1.93
CA VAL A 171 -8.94 -5.45 1.88
C VAL A 171 -8.42 -5.21 0.47
N LEU A 172 -7.36 -4.45 0.33
CA LEU A 172 -6.72 -4.15 -0.94
C LEU A 172 -5.30 -4.74 -0.95
N ARG A 173 -5.08 -5.83 -1.71
CA ARG A 173 -3.77 -6.43 -1.92
C ARG A 173 -3.02 -5.64 -2.97
N TYR A 174 -2.14 -4.74 -2.53
CA TYR A 174 -1.32 -3.95 -3.46
C TYR A 174 -0.22 -4.80 -4.07
N PHE A 175 -0.09 -4.70 -5.39
CA PHE A 175 1.09 -5.13 -6.13
C PHE A 175 2.11 -3.98 -6.14
N ASN A 176 3.30 -4.15 -6.68
CA ASN A 176 4.43 -3.24 -6.50
C ASN A 176 4.08 -1.76 -6.79
N VAL A 177 3.72 -1.03 -5.76
CA VAL A 177 3.30 0.38 -5.88
C VAL A 177 4.51 1.26 -6.16
N TYR A 178 4.39 2.19 -7.11
CA TYR A 178 5.39 3.20 -7.43
C TYR A 178 4.75 4.57 -7.66
N GLY A 179 5.55 5.63 -7.62
CA GLY A 179 5.07 7.00 -7.84
C GLY A 179 5.83 8.04 -7.02
N PRO A 180 5.36 9.30 -6.98
CA PRO A 180 5.95 10.37 -6.20
C PRO A 180 6.15 10.00 -4.73
N ARG A 181 7.27 10.44 -4.13
CA ARG A 181 7.67 10.13 -2.74
C ARG A 181 8.01 8.66 -2.46
N LEU A 182 8.16 7.86 -3.51
CA LEU A 182 8.71 6.53 -3.34
C LEU A 182 10.07 6.62 -2.64
N PRO A 183 10.33 5.87 -1.55
CA PRO A 183 11.64 5.88 -0.90
C PRO A 183 12.73 5.43 -1.88
N ILE A 184 13.70 6.31 -2.12
CA ILE A 184 14.81 6.09 -3.06
C ILE A 184 16.08 5.60 -2.38
N ASP A 185 16.16 5.70 -1.04
CA ASP A 185 17.33 5.37 -0.25
C ASP A 185 17.12 4.13 0.63
N GLY A 186 18.24 3.48 0.98
CA GLY A 186 18.31 2.41 1.97
C GLY A 186 18.40 1.00 1.39
N PRO A 187 18.88 0.04 2.21
CA PRO A 187 19.20 -1.32 1.78
C PRO A 187 17.98 -2.13 1.31
N TYR A 188 16.78 -1.72 1.72
CA TYR A 188 15.52 -2.37 1.38
C TYR A 188 14.69 -1.55 0.39
N GLY A 189 15.31 -0.66 -0.39
CA GLY A 189 14.64 0.15 -1.41
C GLY A 189 13.94 -0.71 -2.47
N LEU A 190 12.74 -0.27 -2.90
CA LEU A 190 12.05 -0.87 -4.03
C LEU A 190 12.88 -0.65 -5.31
N VAL A 191 12.79 -1.56 -6.28
CA VAL A 191 13.63 -1.51 -7.49
C VAL A 191 13.55 -0.17 -8.23
N ILE A 192 12.35 0.39 -8.41
CA ILE A 192 12.18 1.70 -9.06
C ILE A 192 12.87 2.82 -8.26
N GLY A 193 12.74 2.81 -6.92
CA GLY A 193 13.41 3.78 -6.05
C GLY A 193 14.94 3.70 -6.16
N ASN A 194 15.48 2.48 -6.15
CA ASN A 194 16.92 2.26 -6.33
C ASN A 194 17.40 2.73 -7.71
N PHE A 195 16.61 2.50 -8.77
CA PHE A 195 16.95 2.95 -10.12
C PHE A 195 16.93 4.48 -10.22
N LEU A 196 15.92 5.14 -9.63
CA LEU A 196 15.85 6.60 -9.56
C LEU A 196 17.04 7.21 -8.82
N SER A 197 17.41 6.68 -7.65
CA SER A 197 18.56 7.13 -6.87
C SER A 197 19.87 7.02 -7.67
N ARG A 198 20.10 5.85 -8.28
CA ARG A 198 21.32 5.61 -9.06
C ARG A 198 21.39 6.46 -10.34
N LYS A 199 20.25 6.64 -11.03
CA LYS A 199 20.17 7.52 -12.20
C LYS A 199 20.48 8.97 -11.82
N LYS A 200 19.90 9.47 -10.71
CA LYS A 200 20.20 10.81 -10.18
C LYS A 200 21.68 11.00 -9.88
N GLU A 201 22.36 9.98 -9.39
CA GLU A 201 23.79 9.98 -9.07
C GLU A 201 24.69 9.71 -10.29
N GLY A 202 24.13 9.47 -11.49
CA GLY A 202 24.88 9.10 -12.69
C GLY A 202 25.57 7.73 -12.61
N LYS A 203 25.11 6.85 -11.71
CA LYS A 203 25.63 5.50 -11.49
C LYS A 203 24.89 4.47 -12.32
N PRO A 204 25.53 3.32 -12.67
CA PRO A 204 24.85 2.21 -13.32
C PRO A 204 23.69 1.67 -12.45
N LEU A 205 22.59 1.21 -13.08
CA LEU A 205 21.51 0.53 -12.36
C LEU A 205 21.97 -0.86 -11.95
N ILE A 206 21.67 -1.28 -10.71
CA ILE A 206 21.99 -2.64 -10.24
C ILE A 206 20.77 -3.53 -10.42
N ILE A 207 20.94 -4.59 -11.19
CA ILE A 207 19.97 -5.67 -11.38
C ILE A 207 20.42 -6.87 -10.53
N HIS A 208 19.57 -7.29 -9.59
CA HIS A 208 19.82 -8.48 -8.79
C HIS A 208 19.34 -9.73 -9.54
N GLY A 209 20.21 -10.74 -9.69
CA GLY A 209 19.98 -11.91 -10.54
C GLY A 209 20.19 -11.59 -12.01
N ASP A 210 19.50 -12.31 -12.89
CA ASP A 210 19.56 -12.17 -14.35
C ASP A 210 18.60 -11.10 -14.92
N GLY A 211 17.77 -10.51 -14.07
CA GLY A 211 16.78 -9.50 -14.45
C GLY A 211 15.51 -10.03 -15.12
N ASN A 212 15.35 -11.36 -15.22
CA ASN A 212 14.18 -11.99 -15.85
C ASN A 212 12.98 -12.11 -14.90
N GLN A 213 13.16 -11.89 -13.59
CA GLN A 213 12.07 -11.84 -12.62
C GLN A 213 11.09 -10.73 -13.00
N ARG A 214 9.79 -11.03 -12.96
CA ARG A 214 8.73 -10.13 -13.44
C ARG A 214 7.90 -9.55 -12.30
N ARG A 215 7.52 -8.30 -12.43
CA ARG A 215 6.71 -7.57 -11.41
C ARG A 215 5.56 -6.84 -12.08
N ASP A 216 4.38 -6.94 -11.47
CA ASP A 216 3.25 -6.07 -11.76
C ASP A 216 3.43 -4.78 -10.96
N PHE A 217 3.60 -3.66 -11.65
CA PHE A 217 3.78 -2.33 -11.06
C PHE A 217 2.50 -1.52 -11.22
N VAL A 218 2.01 -0.97 -10.12
CA VAL A 218 0.82 -0.10 -10.09
C VAL A 218 1.19 1.31 -9.61
N HIS A 219 0.71 2.33 -10.32
CA HIS A 219 0.97 3.73 -9.93
C HIS A 219 0.18 4.13 -8.69
N VAL A 220 0.77 4.93 -7.81
CA VAL A 220 0.14 5.38 -6.57
C VAL A 220 -1.19 6.10 -6.79
N ASP A 221 -1.35 6.87 -7.88
CA ASP A 221 -2.63 7.52 -8.21
C ASP A 221 -3.77 6.53 -8.43
N ASP A 222 -3.48 5.35 -8.98
CA ASP A 222 -4.48 4.31 -9.16
C ASP A 222 -4.78 3.59 -7.82
N VAL A 223 -3.78 3.44 -6.95
CA VAL A 223 -3.97 2.95 -5.57
C VAL A 223 -4.84 3.92 -4.76
N ILE A 224 -4.63 5.24 -4.88
CA ILE A 224 -5.47 6.27 -4.24
C ILE A 224 -6.92 6.10 -4.66
N LYS A 225 -7.19 5.98 -5.98
CA LYS A 225 -8.54 5.77 -6.51
C LYS A 225 -9.18 4.50 -5.97
N ALA A 226 -8.40 3.39 -5.88
CA ALA A 226 -8.89 2.14 -5.30
C ALA A 226 -9.33 2.32 -3.85
N ASN A 227 -8.54 3.03 -3.03
CA ASN A 227 -8.88 3.33 -1.63
C ASN A 227 -10.16 4.17 -1.53
N PHE A 228 -10.32 5.20 -2.36
CA PHE A 228 -11.49 6.07 -2.32
C PHE A 228 -12.76 5.33 -2.74
N ILE A 229 -12.69 4.51 -3.78
CA ILE A 229 -13.81 3.67 -4.21
C ILE A 229 -14.13 2.64 -3.10
N ALA A 230 -13.12 1.99 -2.53
CA ALA A 230 -13.28 1.03 -1.46
C ALA A 230 -13.95 1.62 -0.22
N ALA A 231 -13.60 2.86 0.16
CA ALA A 231 -14.21 3.54 1.30
C ALA A 231 -15.71 3.84 1.10
N GLN A 232 -16.13 4.10 -0.13
CA GLN A 232 -17.46 4.60 -0.46
C GLN A 232 -18.46 3.55 -0.95
N ASN A 233 -18.00 2.36 -1.35
CA ASN A 233 -18.91 1.33 -1.87
C ASN A 233 -19.80 0.74 -0.75
N ASN A 234 -20.83 0.00 -1.14
CA ASN A 234 -21.78 -0.62 -0.20
C ASN A 234 -21.40 -2.06 0.20
N ILE A 235 -20.28 -2.58 -0.27
CA ILE A 235 -19.81 -3.93 0.04
C ILE A 235 -19.37 -3.97 1.49
N LYS A 236 -19.88 -4.92 2.27
CA LYS A 236 -19.54 -5.03 3.70
C LYS A 236 -18.15 -5.61 3.91
N PHE A 237 -17.81 -6.65 3.16
CA PHE A 237 -16.49 -7.29 3.18
C PHE A 237 -16.10 -7.71 1.77
N GLY A 238 -14.84 -7.48 1.41
CA GLY A 238 -14.25 -7.93 0.15
C GLY A 238 -12.73 -7.83 0.16
N ILE A 239 -12.08 -8.69 -0.62
CA ILE A 239 -10.63 -8.69 -0.83
C ILE A 239 -10.41 -8.48 -2.32
N TYR A 240 -9.52 -7.56 -2.70
CA TYR A 240 -9.30 -7.17 -4.08
C TYR A 240 -7.82 -6.99 -4.39
N ASN A 241 -7.38 -7.53 -5.50
CA ASN A 241 -6.07 -7.26 -6.06
C ASN A 241 -6.02 -5.87 -6.69
N ILE A 242 -5.03 -5.09 -6.33
CA ILE A 242 -4.77 -3.76 -6.85
C ILE A 242 -3.39 -3.76 -7.50
N GLY A 243 -3.37 -4.07 -8.78
CA GLY A 243 -2.21 -4.14 -9.66
C GLY A 243 -2.52 -3.53 -11.02
N SER A 244 -1.58 -3.52 -11.94
CA SER A 244 -1.82 -3.05 -13.30
C SER A 244 -2.45 -4.12 -14.20
N GLY A 245 -2.34 -5.40 -13.82
CA GLY A 245 -2.73 -6.53 -14.67
C GLY A 245 -1.73 -6.82 -15.80
N VAL A 246 -0.57 -6.15 -15.76
CA VAL A 246 0.55 -6.36 -16.68
C VAL A 246 1.84 -6.42 -15.87
N ASN A 247 2.71 -7.35 -16.17
CA ASN A 247 4.02 -7.41 -15.52
C ASN A 247 5.17 -7.16 -16.49
N TYR A 248 6.26 -6.65 -15.94
CA TYR A 248 7.49 -6.35 -16.65
C TYR A 248 8.66 -7.06 -15.98
N SER A 249 9.63 -7.55 -16.77
CA SER A 249 10.89 -8.00 -16.22
C SER A 249 11.69 -6.80 -15.66
N ILE A 250 12.63 -7.07 -14.78
CA ILE A 250 13.51 -6.00 -14.27
C ILE A 250 14.40 -5.45 -15.40
N ASN A 251 14.74 -6.28 -16.40
CA ASN A 251 15.44 -5.82 -17.60
C ASN A 251 14.58 -4.83 -18.42
N GLU A 252 13.32 -5.18 -18.73
CA GLU A 252 12.37 -4.28 -19.42
C GLU A 252 12.16 -2.98 -18.65
N LEU A 253 12.09 -3.04 -17.31
CA LEU A 253 12.01 -1.85 -16.47
C LEU A 253 13.29 -1.00 -16.59
N ALA A 254 14.47 -1.63 -16.55
CA ALA A 254 15.75 -0.91 -16.61
C ALA A 254 15.96 -0.19 -17.96
N GLU A 255 15.47 -0.74 -19.07
CA GLU A 255 15.49 -0.11 -20.38
C GLU A 255 14.78 1.26 -20.39
N MET A 256 13.71 1.42 -19.57
CA MET A 256 12.98 2.70 -19.48
C MET A 256 13.81 3.83 -18.86
N PHE A 257 14.92 3.49 -18.18
CA PHE A 257 15.78 4.46 -17.52
C PHE A 257 16.93 4.97 -18.40
N ASP A 258 17.20 4.36 -19.53
CA ASP A 258 18.32 4.71 -20.43
C ASP A 258 19.63 4.93 -19.64
N SER A 259 20.09 3.91 -18.96
CA SER A 259 21.24 3.96 -18.06
C SER A 259 22.12 2.71 -18.20
N LYS A 260 23.40 2.81 -17.83
CA LYS A 260 24.27 1.63 -17.77
C LYS A 260 23.75 0.64 -16.74
N LEU A 261 23.97 -0.65 -17.00
CA LEU A 261 23.52 -1.76 -16.15
C LEU A 261 24.71 -2.47 -15.52
N GLU A 262 24.52 -2.90 -14.26
CA GLU A 262 25.41 -3.84 -13.55
C GLU A 262 24.55 -4.94 -12.94
N TYR A 263 25.03 -6.17 -12.96
CA TYR A 263 24.36 -7.32 -12.40
C TYR A 263 25.02 -7.77 -11.10
N SER A 264 24.23 -8.20 -10.13
CA SER A 264 24.68 -8.70 -8.84
C SER A 264 23.91 -9.97 -8.45
N ASP A 265 24.33 -10.62 -7.37
CA ASP A 265 23.67 -11.82 -6.88
C ASP A 265 22.19 -11.60 -6.62
N ARG A 266 21.39 -12.65 -6.85
CA ARG A 266 19.95 -12.64 -6.60
C ARG A 266 19.67 -12.48 -5.09
N ARG A 267 18.66 -11.70 -4.76
CA ARG A 267 18.22 -11.53 -3.37
C ARG A 267 17.44 -12.76 -2.89
N PRO A 268 17.74 -13.31 -1.71
CA PRO A 268 16.95 -14.38 -1.11
C PRO A 268 15.49 -13.93 -0.85
N GLY A 269 14.52 -14.82 -1.06
CA GLY A 269 13.11 -14.56 -0.73
C GLY A 269 12.35 -13.70 -1.76
N ASP A 270 12.97 -13.31 -2.88
CA ASP A 270 12.28 -12.65 -3.98
C ASP A 270 11.46 -13.66 -4.79
N SER A 271 10.16 -13.40 -5.01
CA SER A 271 9.31 -14.19 -5.92
C SER A 271 9.79 -14.04 -7.36
N ASP A 272 9.53 -15.07 -8.18
CA ASP A 272 9.92 -15.06 -9.58
C ASP A 272 9.00 -14.15 -10.42
N ILE A 273 7.70 -14.30 -10.24
CA ILE A 273 6.70 -13.58 -11.05
C ILE A 273 5.60 -13.07 -10.13
N THR A 274 5.23 -11.80 -10.28
CA THR A 274 3.99 -11.27 -9.74
C THR A 274 3.13 -10.70 -10.86
N LEU A 275 1.85 -11.09 -10.90
CA LEU A 275 0.85 -10.60 -11.85
C LEU A 275 -0.53 -10.65 -11.24
N ALA A 276 -1.18 -9.50 -11.12
CA ALA A 276 -2.54 -9.40 -10.58
C ALA A 276 -3.57 -9.83 -11.64
N ASN A 277 -4.48 -10.72 -11.27
CA ASN A 277 -5.81 -10.68 -11.90
C ASN A 277 -6.61 -9.59 -11.20
N ILE A 278 -7.12 -8.63 -11.95
CA ILE A 278 -7.86 -7.46 -11.44
C ILE A 278 -9.35 -7.49 -11.82
N ASP A 279 -9.85 -8.61 -12.31
CA ASP A 279 -11.22 -8.71 -12.81
C ASP A 279 -12.25 -8.54 -11.70
N LEU A 280 -11.94 -9.01 -10.48
CA LEU A 280 -12.82 -8.84 -9.33
C LEU A 280 -12.93 -7.35 -8.93
N ALA A 281 -11.82 -6.63 -8.89
CA ALA A 281 -11.80 -5.19 -8.62
C ALA A 281 -12.55 -4.40 -9.72
N LYS A 282 -12.39 -4.76 -10.99
CA LYS A 282 -13.16 -4.15 -12.09
C LYS A 282 -14.66 -4.39 -11.94
N LYS A 283 -15.06 -5.63 -11.66
CA LYS A 283 -16.46 -6.04 -11.56
C LYS A 283 -17.16 -5.40 -10.36
N ASP A 284 -16.60 -5.52 -9.18
CA ASP A 284 -17.28 -5.21 -7.93
C ASP A 284 -17.06 -3.76 -7.50
N LEU A 285 -15.88 -3.20 -7.73
CA LEU A 285 -15.53 -1.82 -7.39
C LEU A 285 -15.67 -0.85 -8.56
N GLY A 286 -15.74 -1.34 -9.80
CA GLY A 286 -15.66 -0.48 -11.00
C GLY A 286 -14.29 0.19 -11.14
N TRP A 287 -13.26 -0.38 -10.48
CA TRP A 287 -11.89 0.14 -10.50
C TRP A 287 -11.05 -0.53 -11.59
N ALA A 288 -10.25 0.28 -12.27
CA ALA A 288 -9.18 -0.20 -13.16
C ALA A 288 -8.00 0.79 -13.14
N PRO A 289 -6.77 0.30 -13.30
CA PRO A 289 -5.59 1.16 -13.41
C PRO A 289 -5.66 2.02 -14.67
N LYS A 290 -5.09 3.22 -14.61
CA LYS A 290 -5.10 4.18 -15.73
C LYS A 290 -3.70 4.66 -16.13
N VAL A 291 -2.72 4.56 -15.23
CA VAL A 291 -1.36 5.05 -15.49
C VAL A 291 -0.51 3.90 -16.04
N ALA A 292 -0.06 4.04 -17.28
CA ALA A 292 0.87 3.11 -17.89
C ALA A 292 2.25 3.21 -17.22
N LEU A 293 2.95 2.08 -17.02
CA LEU A 293 4.25 2.06 -16.34
C LEU A 293 5.25 3.02 -16.99
N HIS A 294 5.38 2.97 -18.31
CA HIS A 294 6.32 3.82 -19.05
C HIS A 294 6.07 5.32 -18.83
N GLU A 295 4.81 5.76 -18.84
CA GLU A 295 4.44 7.16 -18.60
C GLU A 295 4.77 7.58 -17.16
N GLY A 296 4.45 6.73 -16.18
CA GLY A 296 4.76 6.99 -14.77
C GLY A 296 6.26 7.05 -14.49
N ILE A 297 7.06 6.17 -15.11
CA ILE A 297 8.52 6.18 -14.97
C ILE A 297 9.13 7.44 -15.61
N LEU A 298 8.72 7.81 -16.82
CA LEU A 298 9.22 9.03 -17.48
C LEU A 298 8.94 10.28 -16.63
N LYS A 299 7.75 10.37 -16.03
CA LYS A 299 7.40 11.46 -15.12
C LYS A 299 8.34 11.50 -13.92
N LEU A 300 8.57 10.37 -13.24
CA LEU A 300 9.48 10.31 -12.09
C LEU A 300 10.92 10.66 -12.46
N ILE A 301 11.40 10.24 -13.64
CA ILE A 301 12.74 10.61 -14.13
C ILE A 301 12.84 12.12 -14.39
N SER A 302 11.78 12.75 -14.85
CA SER A 302 11.78 14.20 -15.10
C SER A 302 11.80 15.06 -13.81
N GLU A 303 11.50 14.46 -12.65
CA GLU A 303 11.44 15.11 -11.35
C GLU A 303 12.75 15.00 -10.53
N ILE A 304 13.76 14.23 -11.01
CA ILE A 304 15.04 14.00 -10.32
C ILE A 304 16.19 14.78 -10.96
#